data_2de3f0f50c2398f0e585014463bd5a70
#
_entry.id   2de3f0f50c2398f0e585014463bd5a70
#
_cell.length_a   1.000
_cell.length_b   1.000
_cell.length_c   1.000
_cell.angle_alpha   90.00
_cell.angle_beta   90.00
_cell.angle_gamma   90.00
#
_symmetry.space_group_name_H-M   'P 1'
#
loop_
_entity.id
_entity.type
_entity.pdbx_description
1 polymer ?
#
loop_
_entity_poly.entity_id
_entity_poly.type
_entity_poly.pdbx_seq_one_letter_code
_entity_poly.pdbx_strand_id
1 'polypeptide(L)'
;MRSVYLLPVFVLALLGCSDDECTTRVSQSRLDAVNQAKLTQDVAAIDVFLDDAGIAAIEDPSGMRYVITLEGTGTKPCLESAITFKYKGMLMDGTVFDESTTGLTYPLKNLILGWQIVLPKLKAGTKATLYIPSGFGYGPAALPGIPANSNLIFEIELVSV
;
A
#
# COMPACT_ATOMS: atom_id res chain seq x y z
N MET A 1 47.02 54.86 -11.63
CA MET A 1 46.06 54.12 -10.83
C MET A 1 45.13 53.34 -11.77
N ARG A 2 45.38 52.06 -11.92
CA ARG A 2 44.53 51.15 -12.76
C ARG A 2 43.63 50.32 -11.84
N SER A 3 42.35 50.61 -11.90
CA SER A 3 41.34 49.89 -11.16
C SER A 3 41.00 48.60 -11.91
N VAL A 4 41.24 47.42 -11.30
CA VAL A 4 40.91 46.11 -11.84
C VAL A 4 39.55 45.74 -11.27
N TYR A 5 38.52 45.72 -12.12
CA TYR A 5 37.20 45.18 -11.77
C TYR A 5 37.23 43.65 -11.91
N LEU A 6 37.16 42.95 -10.78
CA LEU A 6 36.90 41.51 -10.73
C LEU A 6 35.39 41.28 -10.91
N LEU A 7 35.01 40.66 -12.04
CA LEU A 7 33.63 40.13 -12.22
C LEU A 7 33.47 38.82 -11.44
N PRO A 8 32.44 38.68 -10.64
CA PRO A 8 32.14 37.39 -10.02
C PRO A 8 31.57 36.40 -11.07
N VAL A 9 32.26 35.28 -11.25
CA VAL A 9 31.75 34.14 -12.01
C VAL A 9 30.65 33.50 -11.20
N PHE A 10 29.41 33.67 -11.65
CA PHE A 10 28.24 32.98 -11.09
C PHE A 10 28.24 31.55 -11.64
N VAL A 11 28.73 30.61 -10.83
CA VAL A 11 28.60 29.18 -11.12
C VAL A 11 27.14 28.78 -10.85
N LEU A 12 26.36 28.69 -11.93
CA LEU A 12 25.02 28.13 -11.89
C LEU A 12 25.14 26.62 -11.69
N ALA A 13 25.03 26.17 -10.44
CA ALA A 13 24.91 24.76 -10.13
C ALA A 13 23.54 24.25 -10.66
N LEU A 14 23.57 23.56 -11.80
CA LEU A 14 22.44 22.77 -12.27
C LEU A 14 22.25 21.61 -11.28
N LEU A 15 21.35 21.79 -10.32
CA LEU A 15 20.78 20.70 -9.55
C LEU A 15 19.95 19.87 -10.53
N GLY A 16 20.58 18.84 -11.10
CA GLY A 16 19.88 17.79 -11.81
C GLY A 16 19.01 17.05 -10.78
N CYS A 17 17.70 17.23 -10.85
CA CYS A 17 16.77 16.29 -10.26
C CYS A 17 16.99 14.96 -10.97
N SER A 18 17.57 13.99 -10.29
CA SER A 18 17.48 12.58 -10.72
C SER A 18 16.08 12.10 -10.35
N ASP A 19 15.23 11.91 -11.37
CA ASP A 19 13.84 11.43 -11.24
C ASP A 19 13.74 9.92 -10.91
N ASP A 20 14.69 9.37 -10.15
CA ASP A 20 14.71 7.96 -9.72
C ASP A 20 14.58 7.79 -8.20
N GLU A 21 13.84 8.67 -7.52
CA GLU A 21 13.54 8.41 -6.11
C GLU A 21 12.45 7.33 -6.00
N CYS A 22 12.86 6.18 -5.43
CA CYS A 22 11.97 5.10 -5.06
C CYS A 22 10.90 5.60 -4.08
N THR A 23 9.71 5.95 -4.59
CA THR A 23 8.58 6.40 -3.77
C THR A 23 7.96 5.21 -3.05
N THR A 24 8.07 5.19 -1.73
CA THR A 24 7.55 4.11 -0.87
C THR A 24 6.26 4.48 -0.13
N ARG A 25 5.75 5.70 -0.33
CA ARG A 25 4.57 6.20 0.37
C ARG A 25 3.53 6.74 -0.58
N VAL A 26 2.29 6.41 -0.31
CA VAL A 26 1.13 7.07 -0.94
C VAL A 26 1.09 8.53 -0.48
N SER A 27 0.80 9.45 -1.40
CA SER A 27 0.70 10.88 -1.05
C SER A 27 -0.46 11.13 -0.08
N GLN A 28 -0.26 12.08 0.82
CA GLN A 28 -1.29 12.45 1.81
C GLN A 28 -2.60 12.87 1.14
N SER A 29 -2.53 13.58 0.01
CA SER A 29 -3.72 13.99 -0.74
C SER A 29 -4.59 12.82 -1.22
N ARG A 30 -3.98 11.67 -1.54
CA ARG A 30 -4.73 10.46 -1.91
C ARG A 30 -5.39 9.81 -0.69
N LEU A 31 -4.76 9.86 0.47
CA LEU A 31 -5.32 9.36 1.73
C LEU A 31 -6.48 10.27 2.19
N ASP A 32 -6.32 11.58 2.08
CA ASP A 32 -7.35 12.56 2.45
C ASP A 32 -8.57 12.54 1.51
N ALA A 33 -8.40 12.09 0.27
CA ALA A 33 -9.49 11.95 -0.69
C ALA A 33 -10.49 10.82 -0.34
N VAL A 34 -10.11 9.90 0.55
CA VAL A 34 -11.01 8.86 1.05
C VAL A 34 -11.98 9.45 2.06
N ASN A 35 -13.25 8.98 2.06
CA ASN A 35 -14.24 9.42 3.04
C ASN A 35 -13.79 9.10 4.47
N GLN A 36 -13.33 10.08 5.22
CA GLN A 36 -12.72 9.93 6.54
C GLN A 36 -13.72 9.41 7.59
N ALA A 37 -14.99 9.79 7.50
CA ALA A 37 -16.01 9.29 8.42
C ALA A 37 -16.27 7.79 8.20
N LYS A 38 -16.29 7.35 6.93
CA LYS A 38 -16.42 5.92 6.60
C LYS A 38 -15.17 5.15 6.98
N LEU A 39 -13.98 5.71 6.74
CA LEU A 39 -12.71 5.10 7.14
C LEU A 39 -12.67 4.83 8.64
N THR A 40 -13.08 5.79 9.47
CA THR A 40 -13.15 5.60 10.93
C THR A 40 -14.09 4.46 11.33
N GLN A 41 -15.27 4.36 10.67
CA GLN A 41 -16.20 3.26 10.92
C GLN A 41 -15.63 1.90 10.48
N ASP A 42 -14.96 1.86 9.34
CA ASP A 42 -14.36 0.64 8.80
C ASP A 42 -13.23 0.12 9.69
N VAL A 43 -12.36 1.03 10.14
CA VAL A 43 -11.26 0.69 11.06
C VAL A 43 -11.83 0.12 12.37
N ALA A 44 -12.83 0.77 12.97
CA ALA A 44 -13.48 0.27 14.18
C ALA A 44 -14.10 -1.13 13.98
N ALA A 45 -14.74 -1.38 12.82
CA ALA A 45 -15.30 -2.69 12.51
C ALA A 45 -14.22 -3.77 12.31
N ILE A 46 -13.09 -3.40 11.69
CA ILE A 46 -11.94 -4.30 11.55
C ILE A 46 -11.32 -4.60 12.93
N ASP A 47 -11.15 -3.59 13.79
CA ASP A 47 -10.59 -3.77 15.12
C ASP A 47 -11.44 -4.72 15.97
N VAL A 48 -12.77 -4.56 15.97
CA VAL A 48 -13.71 -5.50 16.63
C VAL A 48 -13.55 -6.92 16.08
N PHE A 49 -13.47 -7.09 14.75
CA PHE A 49 -13.27 -8.40 14.15
C PHE A 49 -11.95 -9.05 14.60
N LEU A 50 -10.87 -8.28 14.66
CA LEU A 50 -9.55 -8.78 15.08
C LEU A 50 -9.53 -9.15 16.54
N ASP A 51 -10.17 -8.35 17.40
CA ASP A 51 -10.29 -8.62 18.84
C ASP A 51 -11.12 -9.89 19.09
N ASP A 52 -12.26 -10.04 18.43
CA ASP A 52 -13.14 -11.22 18.56
C ASP A 52 -12.43 -12.51 18.09
N ALA A 53 -11.57 -12.39 17.07
CA ALA A 53 -10.78 -13.50 16.55
C ALA A 53 -9.47 -13.74 17.33
N GLY A 54 -9.10 -12.88 18.28
CA GLY A 54 -7.84 -12.96 19.03
C GLY A 54 -6.61 -12.75 18.15
N ILE A 55 -6.73 -11.94 17.10
CA ILE A 55 -5.66 -11.67 16.13
C ILE A 55 -4.92 -10.39 16.50
N ALA A 56 -3.62 -10.50 16.86
CA ALA A 56 -2.76 -9.36 17.08
C ALA A 56 -2.22 -8.84 15.74
N ALA A 57 -2.79 -7.76 15.22
CA ALA A 57 -2.38 -7.12 13.98
C ALA A 57 -1.46 -5.91 14.23
N ILE A 58 -0.60 -5.62 13.25
CA ILE A 58 0.16 -4.38 13.20
C ILE A 58 -0.80 -3.27 12.75
N GLU A 59 -0.86 -2.20 13.55
CA GLU A 59 -1.65 -1.02 13.25
C GLU A 59 -0.82 -0.02 12.45
N ASP A 60 -1.31 0.33 11.27
CA ASP A 60 -0.70 1.37 10.44
C ASP A 60 -1.40 2.72 10.68
N PRO A 61 -0.67 3.84 10.74
CA PRO A 61 -1.27 5.17 10.94
C PRO A 61 -2.33 5.56 9.90
N SER A 62 -2.33 4.94 8.71
CA SER A 62 -3.37 5.15 7.70
C SER A 62 -4.72 4.53 8.06
N GLY A 63 -4.77 3.63 9.04
CA GLY A 63 -5.96 2.83 9.37
C GLY A 63 -5.91 1.39 8.84
N MET A 64 -4.88 1.02 8.06
CA MET A 64 -4.65 -0.36 7.67
C MET A 64 -4.29 -1.22 8.88
N ARG A 65 -4.71 -2.50 8.84
CA ARG A 65 -4.27 -3.53 9.79
C ARG A 65 -3.65 -4.68 9.00
N TYR A 66 -2.58 -5.27 9.48
CA TYR A 66 -1.97 -6.42 8.81
C TYR A 66 -1.19 -7.31 9.78
N VAL A 67 -1.08 -8.58 9.41
CA VAL A 67 -0.31 -9.60 10.13
C VAL A 67 0.74 -10.17 9.18
N ILE A 68 2.00 -10.19 9.59
CA ILE A 68 3.06 -10.88 8.85
C ILE A 68 3.12 -12.31 9.37
N THR A 69 2.80 -13.28 8.50
CA THR A 69 2.84 -14.71 8.84
C THR A 69 4.17 -15.36 8.48
N LEU A 70 4.90 -14.77 7.53
CA LEU A 70 6.28 -15.13 7.17
C LEU A 70 7.04 -13.89 6.74
N GLU A 71 8.14 -13.59 7.39
CA GLU A 71 9.01 -12.47 6.98
C GLU A 71 9.85 -12.86 5.76
N GLY A 72 9.82 -12.02 4.71
CA GLY A 72 10.68 -12.17 3.55
C GLY A 72 12.08 -11.61 3.78
N THR A 73 13.02 -11.99 2.92
CA THR A 73 14.42 -11.55 2.98
C THR A 73 14.85 -10.72 1.75
N GLY A 74 13.98 -10.59 0.73
CA GLY A 74 14.27 -9.86 -0.49
C GLY A 74 14.18 -8.34 -0.34
N THR A 75 14.16 -7.64 -1.46
CA THR A 75 14.02 -6.19 -1.53
C THR A 75 12.58 -5.75 -1.24
N LYS A 76 12.42 -4.50 -0.79
CA LYS A 76 11.10 -3.85 -0.65
C LYS A 76 10.74 -3.15 -1.96
N PRO A 77 9.48 -3.19 -2.39
CA PRO A 77 9.05 -2.47 -3.59
C PRO A 77 8.91 -0.96 -3.34
N CYS A 78 9.10 -0.20 -4.41
CA CYS A 78 8.59 1.15 -4.57
C CYS A 78 7.18 1.11 -5.16
N LEU A 79 6.44 2.21 -5.15
CA LEU A 79 5.14 2.29 -5.81
C LEU A 79 5.24 2.01 -7.32
N GLU A 80 6.38 2.38 -7.94
CA GLU A 80 6.65 2.19 -9.36
C GLU A 80 7.10 0.76 -9.72
N SER A 81 7.46 -0.07 -8.72
CA SER A 81 7.94 -1.42 -8.95
C SER A 81 6.87 -2.30 -9.59
N ALA A 82 7.28 -3.13 -10.53
CA ALA A 82 6.52 -4.30 -10.95
C ALA A 82 6.73 -5.39 -9.91
N ILE A 83 5.66 -5.82 -9.24
CA ILE A 83 5.70 -6.86 -8.22
C ILE A 83 5.04 -8.14 -8.71
N THR A 84 5.61 -9.29 -8.33
CA THR A 84 4.98 -10.60 -8.52
C THR A 84 4.40 -11.06 -7.20
N PHE A 85 3.13 -11.43 -7.19
CA PHE A 85 2.40 -11.80 -5.97
C PHE A 85 1.39 -12.91 -6.24
N LYS A 86 1.03 -13.63 -5.17
CA LYS A 86 -0.13 -14.51 -5.08
C LYS A 86 -1.06 -13.96 -4.02
N TYR A 87 -2.35 -14.22 -4.15
CA TYR A 87 -3.31 -13.73 -3.17
C TYR A 87 -4.58 -14.57 -3.12
N LYS A 88 -5.32 -14.38 -2.02
CA LYS A 88 -6.69 -14.77 -1.82
C LYS A 88 -7.45 -13.61 -1.19
N GLY A 89 -8.45 -13.09 -1.90
CA GLY A 89 -9.30 -12.00 -1.46
C GLY A 89 -10.61 -12.50 -0.87
N MET A 90 -10.96 -12.03 0.32
CA MET A 90 -12.14 -12.43 1.08
C MET A 90 -12.88 -11.22 1.64
N LEU A 91 -14.18 -11.36 1.81
CA LEU A 91 -14.98 -10.49 2.67
C LEU A 91 -14.71 -10.81 4.15
N MET A 92 -15.19 -9.95 5.07
CA MET A 92 -15.03 -10.13 6.50
C MET A 92 -15.75 -11.39 7.04
N ASP A 93 -16.74 -11.92 6.32
CA ASP A 93 -17.44 -13.17 6.64
C ASP A 93 -16.71 -14.43 6.13
N GLY A 94 -15.54 -14.26 5.50
CA GLY A 94 -14.74 -15.34 4.92
C GLY A 94 -15.13 -15.74 3.50
N THR A 95 -16.15 -15.11 2.90
CA THR A 95 -16.52 -15.37 1.50
C THR A 95 -15.38 -14.96 0.56
N VAL A 96 -14.85 -15.93 -0.19
CA VAL A 96 -13.80 -15.70 -1.19
C VAL A 96 -14.42 -15.08 -2.43
N PHE A 97 -13.91 -13.92 -2.86
CA PHE A 97 -14.39 -13.27 -4.08
C PHE A 97 -13.41 -13.39 -5.25
N ASP A 98 -12.11 -13.58 -4.96
CA ASP A 98 -11.07 -13.71 -5.98
C ASP A 98 -9.81 -14.36 -5.40
N GLU A 99 -9.08 -15.13 -6.20
CA GLU A 99 -7.81 -15.71 -5.78
C GLU A 99 -6.88 -15.97 -6.98
N SER A 100 -5.58 -15.92 -6.74
CA SER A 100 -4.56 -16.38 -7.67
C SER A 100 -3.46 -17.14 -6.92
N THR A 101 -3.35 -18.43 -7.21
CA THR A 101 -2.29 -19.30 -6.69
C THR A 101 -1.06 -19.33 -7.57
N THR A 102 -1.17 -18.84 -8.82
CA THR A 102 -0.05 -18.60 -9.73
C THR A 102 0.40 -17.16 -9.60
N GLY A 103 1.70 -16.88 -9.67
CA GLY A 103 2.20 -15.51 -9.56
C GLY A 103 1.65 -14.60 -10.66
N LEU A 104 1.08 -13.46 -10.26
CA LEU A 104 0.67 -12.36 -11.15
C LEU A 104 1.67 -11.23 -11.01
N THR A 105 2.02 -10.58 -12.13
CA THR A 105 2.96 -9.45 -12.12
C THR A 105 2.23 -8.18 -12.57
N TYR A 106 2.21 -7.18 -11.68
CA TYR A 106 1.62 -5.86 -11.95
C TYR A 106 2.44 -4.75 -11.31
N PRO A 107 2.42 -3.53 -11.89
CA PRO A 107 2.94 -2.33 -11.22
C PRO A 107 2.13 -2.07 -9.94
N LEU A 108 2.84 -1.90 -8.80
CA LEU A 108 2.18 -1.72 -7.49
C LEU A 108 1.25 -0.51 -7.49
N LYS A 109 1.60 0.57 -8.17
CA LYS A 109 0.77 1.79 -8.29
C LYS A 109 -0.60 1.57 -8.94
N ASN A 110 -0.79 0.48 -9.67
CA ASN A 110 -2.04 0.14 -10.35
C ASN A 110 -2.96 -0.75 -9.49
N LEU A 111 -2.51 -1.18 -8.33
CA LEU A 111 -3.28 -2.00 -7.40
C LEU A 111 -4.10 -1.11 -6.43
N ILE A 112 -5.00 -1.73 -5.66
CA ILE A 112 -5.84 -1.01 -4.69
C ILE A 112 -4.98 -0.27 -3.65
N LEU A 113 -5.52 0.81 -3.10
CA LEU A 113 -4.78 1.73 -2.23
C LEU A 113 -4.20 1.03 -1.00
N GLY A 114 -4.95 0.09 -0.40
CA GLY A 114 -4.46 -0.70 0.75
C GLY A 114 -3.17 -1.46 0.46
N TRP A 115 -3.01 -2.00 -0.74
CA TRP A 115 -1.77 -2.67 -1.14
C TRP A 115 -0.62 -1.67 -1.32
N GLN A 116 -0.90 -0.51 -1.91
CA GLN A 116 0.09 0.55 -2.08
C GLN A 116 0.59 1.12 -0.74
N ILE A 117 -0.22 1.06 0.32
CA ILE A 117 0.14 1.50 1.68
C ILE A 117 1.05 0.48 2.37
N VAL A 118 0.75 -0.82 2.25
CA VAL A 118 1.41 -1.86 3.06
C VAL A 118 2.58 -2.51 2.34
N LEU A 119 2.46 -2.86 1.05
CA LEU A 119 3.50 -3.64 0.36
C LEU A 119 4.88 -2.97 0.31
N PRO A 120 5.02 -1.62 0.21
CA PRO A 120 6.33 -0.98 0.31
C PRO A 120 7.06 -1.18 1.65
N LYS A 121 6.35 -1.64 2.68
CA LYS A 121 6.91 -1.95 4.01
C LYS A 121 7.42 -3.38 4.11
N LEU A 122 6.94 -4.27 3.22
CA LEU A 122 7.23 -5.70 3.21
C LEU A 122 8.36 -6.03 2.23
N LYS A 123 9.16 -7.03 2.58
CA LYS A 123 10.21 -7.55 1.70
C LYS A 123 9.66 -8.63 0.77
N ALA A 124 10.26 -8.81 -0.40
CA ALA A 124 9.97 -9.97 -1.24
C ALA A 124 10.22 -11.28 -0.46
N GLY A 125 9.33 -12.25 -0.65
CA GLY A 125 9.24 -13.48 0.14
C GLY A 125 8.30 -13.39 1.35
N THR A 126 7.76 -12.20 1.69
CA THR A 126 6.83 -12.04 2.82
C THR A 126 5.47 -12.65 2.48
N LYS A 127 4.89 -13.36 3.46
CA LYS A 127 3.46 -13.69 3.50
C LYS A 127 2.78 -12.88 4.59
N ALA A 128 1.64 -12.29 4.25
CA ALA A 128 0.91 -11.44 5.17
C ALA A 128 -0.60 -11.53 4.93
N THR A 129 -1.37 -11.23 5.97
CA THR A 129 -2.82 -11.00 5.86
C THR A 129 -3.07 -9.51 6.06
N LEU A 130 -3.73 -8.88 5.09
CA LEU A 130 -4.09 -7.47 5.12
C LEU A 130 -5.58 -7.33 5.40
N TYR A 131 -5.96 -6.46 6.32
CA TYR A 131 -7.33 -6.06 6.62
C TYR A 131 -7.50 -4.63 6.12
N ILE A 132 -8.32 -4.47 5.10
CA ILE A 132 -8.37 -3.26 4.27
C ILE A 132 -9.70 -2.56 4.47
N PRO A 133 -9.74 -1.34 5.04
CA PRO A 133 -10.93 -0.50 5.06
C PRO A 133 -11.48 -0.29 3.64
N SER A 134 -12.80 -0.24 3.50
CA SER A 134 -13.47 -0.20 2.20
C SER A 134 -12.94 0.91 1.27
N GLY A 135 -12.65 2.08 1.83
CA GLY A 135 -12.12 3.22 1.07
C GLY A 135 -10.71 3.01 0.51
N PHE A 136 -9.95 2.06 1.02
CA PHE A 136 -8.64 1.65 0.50
C PHE A 136 -8.73 0.42 -0.42
N GLY A 137 -9.91 -0.17 -0.53
CA GLY A 137 -10.26 -1.23 -1.47
C GLY A 137 -11.02 -0.67 -2.67
N TYR A 138 -12.28 -1.06 -2.80
CA TYR A 138 -13.15 -0.68 -3.93
C TYR A 138 -14.17 0.41 -3.58
N GLY A 139 -14.22 0.88 -2.32
CA GLY A 139 -15.07 1.98 -1.86
C GLY A 139 -16.56 1.73 -2.10
N PRO A 140 -17.30 2.76 -2.56
CA PRO A 140 -18.74 2.65 -2.79
C PRO A 140 -19.12 1.84 -4.05
N ALA A 141 -18.15 1.38 -4.83
CA ALA A 141 -18.41 0.56 -6.01
C ALA A 141 -18.78 -0.87 -5.57
N ALA A 142 -19.91 -1.38 -6.07
CA ALA A 142 -20.23 -2.80 -5.99
C ALA A 142 -19.61 -3.51 -7.20
N LEU A 143 -18.91 -4.62 -6.95
CA LEU A 143 -18.32 -5.47 -7.97
C LEU A 143 -18.91 -6.90 -7.83
N PRO A 144 -18.77 -7.77 -8.85
CA PRO A 144 -19.17 -9.15 -8.72
C PRO A 144 -18.51 -9.81 -7.49
N GLY A 145 -19.33 -10.28 -6.55
CA GLY A 145 -18.86 -10.89 -5.30
C GLY A 145 -18.39 -9.92 -4.21
N ILE A 146 -18.38 -8.60 -4.47
CA ILE A 146 -17.93 -7.58 -3.49
C ILE A 146 -19.02 -6.51 -3.37
N PRO A 147 -19.82 -6.52 -2.28
CA PRO A 147 -20.77 -5.44 -2.01
C PRO A 147 -20.10 -4.06 -1.88
N ALA A 148 -20.88 -3.01 -2.13
CA ALA A 148 -20.41 -1.64 -1.91
C ALA A 148 -19.97 -1.42 -0.45
N ASN A 149 -18.89 -0.67 -0.26
CA ASN A 149 -18.32 -0.35 1.06
C ASN A 149 -17.91 -1.58 1.90
N SER A 150 -17.47 -2.66 1.25
CA SER A 150 -16.95 -3.84 1.94
C SER A 150 -15.54 -3.64 2.45
N ASN A 151 -15.31 -3.94 3.72
CA ASN A 151 -13.97 -4.19 4.24
C ASN A 151 -13.48 -5.53 3.71
N LEU A 152 -12.19 -5.61 3.38
CA LEU A 152 -11.61 -6.75 2.68
C LEU A 152 -10.50 -7.40 3.50
N ILE A 153 -10.36 -8.71 3.36
CA ILE A 153 -9.21 -9.47 3.84
C ILE A 153 -8.45 -9.99 2.63
N PHE A 154 -7.15 -9.75 2.59
CA PHE A 154 -6.26 -10.34 1.59
C PHE A 154 -5.15 -11.13 2.27
N GLU A 155 -5.12 -12.44 2.03
CA GLU A 155 -3.92 -13.24 2.26
C GLU A 155 -3.02 -13.08 1.04
N ILE A 156 -1.79 -12.62 1.24
CA ILE A 156 -0.86 -12.34 0.14
C ILE A 156 0.49 -13.03 0.34
N GLU A 157 1.14 -13.36 -0.76
CA GLU A 157 2.55 -13.73 -0.84
C GLU A 157 3.21 -12.77 -1.85
N LEU A 158 4.09 -11.88 -1.36
CA LEU A 158 4.93 -11.03 -2.21
C LEU A 158 6.12 -11.85 -2.70
N VAL A 159 6.01 -12.41 -3.92
CA VAL A 159 6.99 -13.37 -4.45
C VAL A 159 8.29 -12.69 -4.84
N SER A 160 8.21 -11.60 -5.61
CA SER A 160 9.38 -10.84 -6.08
C SER A 160 9.04 -9.37 -6.37
N VAL A 161 10.10 -8.57 -6.51
CA VAL A 161 10.08 -7.15 -6.86
C VAL A 161 11.02 -6.90 -8.03
#